data_f6ab5d44563de2cc8b40cbafb74cd926
#
_entry.id   f6ab5d44563de2cc8b40cbafb74cd926
#
_cell.length_a   1.000
_cell.length_b   1.000
_cell.length_c   1.000
_cell.angle_alpha   90.00
_cell.angle_beta   90.00
_cell.angle_gamma   90.00
#
_symmetry.space_group_name_H-M   'P 1'
#
loop_
_entity.id
_entity.type
_entity.pdbx_description
1 polymer ?
#
loop_
_entity_poly.entity_id
_entity_poly.type
_entity_poly.pdbx_seq_one_letter_code
_entity_poly.pdbx_strand_id
1 'polypeptide(L)'
;MTNAKDKLTIFIDMDGVLANFEKAAKTLKEKLPMDLGNIKPDEVLDFSTFEVMPGAKDAVAKFIEVGYDVFIATTPPWNNPDAWGQKRNWIEEHFPALKRKMFLTHRKDLLMGDVLIDDTTYRGQKDFKGHFFHFGQKDLDWNTIVEILTTNDVVQKIIKK
;
A
#
# COMPACT_ATOMS: atom_id res chain seq x y z
N MET A 1 -7.80 -14.71 -22.72
CA MET A 1 -8.54 -13.43 -22.65
C MET A 1 -9.33 -13.43 -21.37
N THR A 2 -8.94 -12.62 -20.41
CA THR A 2 -9.74 -12.39 -19.21
C THR A 2 -10.99 -11.61 -19.61
N ASN A 3 -12.16 -12.16 -19.29
CA ASN A 3 -13.42 -11.44 -19.44
C ASN A 3 -13.35 -10.14 -18.66
N ALA A 4 -13.90 -9.05 -19.17
CA ALA A 4 -13.97 -7.75 -18.47
C ALA A 4 -14.62 -7.84 -17.06
N LYS A 5 -15.28 -8.95 -16.75
CA LYS A 5 -15.87 -9.27 -15.45
C LYS A 5 -14.88 -9.80 -14.41
N ASP A 6 -13.67 -10.15 -14.78
CA ASP A 6 -12.67 -10.78 -13.89
C ASP A 6 -11.55 -9.81 -13.49
N LYS A 7 -11.69 -8.55 -13.88
CA LYS A 7 -10.69 -7.50 -13.60
C LYS A 7 -10.93 -6.89 -12.23
N LEU A 8 -10.04 -7.18 -11.27
CA LEU A 8 -10.09 -6.55 -9.95
C LEU A 8 -9.55 -5.12 -9.97
N THR A 9 -10.18 -4.24 -9.20
CA THR A 9 -9.62 -2.95 -8.77
C THR A 9 -8.97 -3.11 -7.40
N ILE A 10 -7.65 -2.95 -7.34
CA ILE A 10 -6.84 -3.18 -6.15
C ILE A 10 -6.24 -1.86 -5.66
N PHE A 11 -6.48 -1.54 -4.40
CA PHE A 11 -5.79 -0.45 -3.69
C PHE A 11 -4.69 -1.03 -2.79
N ILE A 12 -3.50 -0.44 -2.87
CA ILE A 12 -2.33 -0.86 -2.09
C ILE A 12 -1.81 0.33 -1.29
N ASP A 13 -1.66 0.16 0.03
CA ASP A 13 -1.00 1.15 0.88
C ASP A 13 0.50 1.25 0.55
N MET A 14 1.11 2.38 0.89
CA MET A 14 2.53 2.62 0.66
C MET A 14 3.37 2.19 1.86
N ASP A 15 3.21 2.87 3.01
CA ASP A 15 4.08 2.67 4.17
C ASP A 15 3.80 1.34 4.87
N GLY A 16 4.84 0.54 5.06
CA GLY A 16 4.72 -0.79 5.66
C GLY A 16 4.21 -1.88 4.70
N VAL A 17 3.89 -1.54 3.45
CA VAL A 17 3.37 -2.47 2.43
C VAL A 17 4.25 -2.46 1.18
N LEU A 18 4.44 -1.32 0.54
CA LEU A 18 5.36 -1.13 -0.59
C LEU A 18 6.69 -0.54 -0.15
N ALA A 19 6.67 0.41 0.79
CA ALA A 19 7.83 1.13 1.33
C ALA A 19 8.15 0.65 2.75
N ASN A 20 9.43 0.44 3.04
CA ASN A 20 9.90 -0.05 4.33
C ASN A 20 10.00 1.08 5.36
N PHE A 21 8.85 1.53 5.85
CA PHE A 21 8.73 2.55 6.88
C PHE A 21 9.41 2.15 8.20
N GLU A 22 9.27 0.90 8.60
CA GLU A 22 9.83 0.40 9.86
C GLU A 22 11.36 0.53 9.89
N LYS A 23 12.03 0.16 8.80
CA LYS A 23 13.47 0.32 8.66
C LYS A 23 13.89 1.78 8.73
N ALA A 24 13.18 2.67 8.05
CA ALA A 24 13.46 4.10 8.08
C ALA A 24 13.26 4.68 9.49
N ALA A 25 12.19 4.33 10.19
CA ALA A 25 11.91 4.76 11.55
C ALA A 25 12.96 4.25 12.55
N LYS A 26 13.39 2.99 12.41
CA LYS A 26 14.47 2.40 13.22
C LYS A 26 15.79 3.13 13.00
N THR A 27 16.17 3.36 11.75
CA THR A 27 17.40 4.10 11.42
C THR A 27 17.38 5.52 11.97
N LEU A 28 16.23 6.20 11.94
CA LEU A 28 16.08 7.52 12.54
C LEU A 28 16.35 7.48 14.05
N LYS A 29 15.74 6.53 14.76
CA LYS A 29 15.94 6.37 16.21
C LYS A 29 17.39 6.06 16.59
N GLU A 30 18.09 5.28 15.78
CA GLU A 30 19.51 4.95 16.02
C GLU A 30 20.44 6.16 15.81
N LYS A 31 20.11 7.06 14.87
CA LYS A 31 20.91 8.25 14.56
C LYS A 31 20.67 9.42 15.50
N LEU A 32 19.55 9.45 16.18
CA LEU A 32 19.18 10.53 17.10
C LEU A 32 19.36 10.04 18.54
N PRO A 33 20.45 10.46 19.23
CA PRO A 33 20.78 9.99 20.57
C PRO A 33 19.86 10.58 21.66
N MET A 34 18.88 11.37 21.29
CA MET A 34 17.93 12.01 22.20
C MET A 34 16.55 11.42 22.05
N ASP A 35 15.83 11.30 23.15
CA ASP A 35 14.39 11.09 23.13
C ASP A 35 13.75 12.19 22.27
N LEU A 36 13.10 11.79 21.17
CA LEU A 36 12.37 12.72 20.30
C LEU A 36 11.15 13.33 20.99
N GLY A 37 10.91 12.98 22.25
CA GLY A 37 9.75 13.41 22.99
C GLY A 37 8.47 12.93 22.32
N ASN A 38 7.59 13.87 22.01
CA ASN A 38 6.30 13.57 21.34
C ASN A 38 6.37 13.57 19.81
N ILE A 39 7.56 13.75 19.19
CA ILE A 39 7.71 13.76 17.74
C ILE A 39 7.62 12.33 17.20
N LYS A 40 6.67 12.11 16.30
CA LYS A 40 6.51 10.83 15.62
C LYS A 40 7.46 10.75 14.41
N PRO A 41 8.01 9.57 14.09
CA PRO A 41 8.91 9.41 12.94
C PRO A 41 8.33 9.89 11.62
N ASP A 42 7.05 9.68 11.38
CA ASP A 42 6.36 10.10 10.15
C ASP A 42 6.26 11.63 9.99
N GLU A 43 6.41 12.40 11.07
CA GLU A 43 6.40 13.86 11.04
C GLU A 43 7.74 14.47 10.56
N VAL A 44 8.82 13.70 10.57
CA VAL A 44 10.19 14.20 10.26
C VAL A 44 10.92 13.39 9.21
N LEU A 45 10.47 12.21 8.86
CA LEU A 45 11.10 11.37 7.85
C LEU A 45 10.92 11.93 6.44
N ASP A 46 11.94 11.76 5.61
CA ASP A 46 11.86 11.98 4.17
C ASP A 46 11.37 10.70 3.48
N PHE A 47 10.12 10.72 3.04
CA PHE A 47 9.46 9.58 2.41
C PHE A 47 10.03 9.22 1.04
N SER A 48 10.79 10.10 0.41
CA SER A 48 11.46 9.82 -0.87
C SER A 48 12.64 8.85 -0.73
N THR A 49 13.15 8.65 0.50
CA THR A 49 14.36 7.85 0.78
C THR A 49 14.07 6.41 1.19
N PHE A 50 12.82 6.01 1.32
CA PHE A 50 12.46 4.67 1.83
C PHE A 50 12.88 3.58 0.85
N GLU A 51 13.35 2.46 1.40
CA GLU A 51 13.58 1.26 0.61
C GLU A 51 12.26 0.59 0.22
N VAL A 52 12.26 -0.10 -0.91
CA VAL A 52 11.13 -0.91 -1.34
C VAL A 52 11.05 -2.19 -0.50
N MET A 53 9.85 -2.56 -0.08
CA MET A 53 9.61 -3.83 0.63
C MET A 53 9.96 -5.02 -0.26
N PRO A 54 10.59 -6.07 0.30
CA PRO A 54 10.85 -7.30 -0.44
C PRO A 54 9.56 -7.89 -1.04
N GLY A 55 9.61 -8.24 -2.32
CA GLY A 55 8.47 -8.82 -3.05
C GLY A 55 7.44 -7.82 -3.58
N ALA A 56 7.49 -6.55 -3.16
CA ALA A 56 6.49 -5.56 -3.56
C ALA A 56 6.48 -5.28 -5.07
N LYS A 57 7.65 -5.13 -5.69
CA LYS A 57 7.76 -4.87 -7.15
C LYS A 57 7.20 -6.03 -7.97
N ASP A 58 7.57 -7.25 -7.61
CA ASP A 58 7.11 -8.46 -8.32
C ASP A 58 5.59 -8.65 -8.15
N ALA A 59 5.05 -8.37 -6.97
CA ALA A 59 3.62 -8.45 -6.70
C ALA A 59 2.83 -7.45 -7.56
N VAL A 60 3.23 -6.18 -7.58
CA VAL A 60 2.57 -5.14 -8.40
C VAL A 60 2.67 -5.47 -9.88
N ALA A 61 3.85 -5.90 -10.36
CA ALA A 61 4.04 -6.32 -11.74
C ALA A 61 3.11 -7.48 -12.11
N LYS A 62 2.95 -8.45 -11.21
CA LYS A 62 2.06 -9.60 -11.44
C LYS A 62 0.60 -9.20 -11.51
N PHE A 63 0.12 -8.31 -10.65
CA PHE A 63 -1.25 -7.81 -10.71
C PHE A 63 -1.53 -7.06 -12.03
N ILE A 64 -0.58 -6.25 -12.49
CA ILE A 64 -0.68 -5.56 -13.78
C ILE A 64 -0.68 -6.55 -14.94
N GLU A 65 0.20 -7.56 -14.91
CA GLU A 65 0.30 -8.61 -15.93
C GLU A 65 -1.01 -9.39 -16.12
N VAL A 66 -1.68 -9.72 -15.01
CA VAL A 66 -2.98 -10.42 -15.07
C VAL A 66 -4.15 -9.49 -15.41
N GLY A 67 -3.90 -8.21 -15.63
CA GLY A 67 -4.88 -7.24 -16.11
C GLY A 67 -5.67 -6.52 -15.01
N TYR A 68 -5.26 -6.58 -13.76
CA TYR A 68 -5.92 -5.86 -12.67
C TYR A 68 -5.66 -4.36 -12.75
N ASP A 69 -6.61 -3.57 -12.26
CA ASP A 69 -6.48 -2.12 -12.14
C ASP A 69 -5.91 -1.77 -10.76
N VAL A 70 -4.63 -1.44 -10.72
CA VAL A 70 -3.87 -1.26 -9.48
C VAL A 70 -3.69 0.22 -9.17
N PHE A 71 -4.05 0.63 -7.95
CA PHE A 71 -3.90 1.99 -7.43
C PHE A 71 -3.15 1.99 -6.10
N ILE A 72 -2.44 3.05 -5.83
CA ILE A 72 -1.89 3.35 -4.52
C ILE A 72 -2.95 4.11 -3.69
N ALA A 73 -3.15 3.70 -2.44
CA ALA A 73 -3.98 4.42 -1.49
C ALA A 73 -3.17 4.64 -0.20
N THR A 74 -2.58 5.80 -0.06
CA THR A 74 -1.70 6.14 1.07
C THR A 74 -2.23 7.33 1.87
N THR A 75 -1.96 7.31 3.18
CA THR A 75 -2.30 8.42 4.06
C THR A 75 -1.03 9.23 4.36
N PRO A 76 -0.88 10.44 3.81
CA PRO A 76 0.25 11.28 4.15
C PRO A 76 0.09 11.84 5.57
N PRO A 77 1.18 11.93 6.37
CA PRO A 77 1.11 12.54 7.68
C PRO A 77 0.74 14.01 7.58
N TRP A 78 -0.25 14.44 8.38
CA TRP A 78 -0.76 15.80 8.33
C TRP A 78 0.29 16.85 8.73
N ASN A 79 1.12 16.53 9.73
CA ASN A 79 2.13 17.42 10.27
C ASN A 79 3.46 17.40 9.49
N ASN A 80 3.51 16.69 8.36
CA ASN A 80 4.66 16.68 7.45
C ASN A 80 4.17 16.97 6.02
N PRO A 81 3.99 18.25 5.67
CA PRO A 81 3.44 18.62 4.36
C PRO A 81 4.32 18.19 3.18
N ASP A 82 5.63 18.09 3.37
CA ASP A 82 6.55 17.64 2.33
C ASP A 82 6.35 16.15 1.97
N ALA A 83 5.85 15.35 2.91
CA ALA A 83 5.56 13.93 2.67
C ALA A 83 4.58 13.70 1.52
N TRP A 84 3.67 14.62 1.25
CA TRP A 84 2.72 14.52 0.14
C TRP A 84 3.43 14.43 -1.21
N GLY A 85 4.33 15.35 -1.48
CA GLY A 85 5.15 15.35 -2.70
C GLY A 85 6.20 14.23 -2.71
N GLN A 86 6.81 13.95 -1.57
CA GLN A 86 7.80 12.88 -1.43
C GLN A 86 7.21 11.50 -1.74
N LYS A 87 6.01 11.19 -1.25
CA LYS A 87 5.30 9.94 -1.57
C LYS A 87 5.00 9.82 -3.07
N ARG A 88 4.53 10.89 -3.69
CA ARG A 88 4.30 10.94 -5.14
C ARG A 88 5.60 10.66 -5.91
N ASN A 89 6.70 11.30 -5.53
CA ASN A 89 8.00 11.15 -6.18
C ASN A 89 8.54 9.71 -6.01
N TRP A 90 8.37 9.14 -4.82
CA TRP A 90 8.76 7.77 -4.55
C TRP A 90 8.01 6.75 -5.42
N ILE A 91 6.71 6.93 -5.62
CA ILE A 91 5.92 6.08 -6.52
C ILE A 91 6.40 6.22 -7.97
N GLU A 92 6.68 7.43 -8.44
CA GLU A 92 7.20 7.65 -9.79
C GLU A 92 8.55 6.97 -10.02
N GLU A 93 9.42 6.97 -9.01
CA GLU A 93 10.75 6.35 -9.08
C GLU A 93 10.68 4.82 -9.04
N HIS A 94 9.94 4.25 -8.10
CA HIS A 94 9.96 2.81 -7.82
C HIS A 94 8.87 2.02 -8.52
N PHE A 95 7.73 2.65 -8.83
CA PHE A 95 6.56 2.04 -9.47
C PHE A 95 6.02 2.90 -10.63
N PRO A 96 6.84 3.18 -11.65
CA PRO A 96 6.45 4.11 -12.74
C PRO A 96 5.20 3.65 -13.52
N ALA A 97 4.90 2.35 -13.53
CA ALA A 97 3.68 1.82 -14.12
C ALA A 97 2.40 2.30 -13.42
N LEU A 98 2.51 2.79 -12.17
CA LEU A 98 1.40 3.34 -11.39
C LEU A 98 1.31 4.88 -11.47
N LYS A 99 1.94 5.49 -12.44
CA LYS A 99 1.82 6.93 -12.70
C LYS A 99 0.35 7.33 -12.86
N ARG A 100 -0.06 8.38 -12.13
CA ARG A 100 -1.46 8.87 -12.09
C ARG A 100 -2.48 7.89 -11.48
N LYS A 101 -2.02 6.84 -10.83
CA LYS A 101 -2.85 5.84 -10.15
C LYS A 101 -2.62 5.91 -8.64
N MET A 102 -2.79 7.08 -8.04
CA MET A 102 -2.48 7.32 -6.63
C MET A 102 -3.57 8.16 -5.96
N PHE A 103 -4.03 7.68 -4.81
CA PHE A 103 -4.91 8.39 -3.90
C PHE A 103 -4.16 8.73 -2.61
N LEU A 104 -4.16 10.01 -2.25
CA LEU A 104 -3.72 10.51 -0.96
C LEU A 104 -4.96 10.76 -0.12
N THR A 105 -5.23 9.94 0.88
CA THR A 105 -6.48 9.99 1.63
C THR A 105 -6.32 9.58 3.10
N HIS A 106 -7.08 10.22 3.98
CA HIS A 106 -7.25 9.85 5.38
C HIS A 106 -8.50 9.00 5.62
N ARG A 107 -9.28 8.71 4.56
CA ARG A 107 -10.56 8.01 4.59
C ARG A 107 -10.58 6.87 3.57
N LYS A 108 -9.94 5.74 3.90
CA LYS A 108 -9.85 4.57 3.01
C LYS A 108 -11.18 3.82 2.87
N ASP A 109 -12.12 4.05 3.78
CA ASP A 109 -13.50 3.58 3.69
C ASP A 109 -14.30 4.17 2.50
N LEU A 110 -13.86 5.32 1.96
CA LEU A 110 -14.51 5.96 0.81
C LEU A 110 -13.98 5.49 -0.55
N LEU A 111 -12.95 4.65 -0.56
CA LEU A 111 -12.43 4.06 -1.79
C LEU A 111 -13.40 3.01 -2.36
N MET A 112 -13.63 3.06 -3.66
CA MET A 112 -14.50 2.12 -4.37
C MET A 112 -13.66 1.16 -5.20
N GLY A 113 -13.59 -0.09 -4.77
CA GLY A 113 -12.84 -1.15 -5.46
C GLY A 113 -13.07 -2.51 -4.81
N ASP A 114 -12.38 -3.53 -5.32
CA ASP A 114 -12.59 -4.92 -4.90
C ASP A 114 -11.68 -5.32 -3.74
N VAL A 115 -10.46 -4.79 -3.71
CA VAL A 115 -9.43 -5.20 -2.75
C VAL A 115 -8.70 -3.97 -2.19
N LEU A 116 -8.45 -4.00 -0.88
CA LEU A 116 -7.54 -3.08 -0.18
C LEU A 116 -6.47 -3.91 0.54
N ILE A 117 -5.19 -3.61 0.28
CA ILE A 117 -4.03 -4.21 0.96
C ILE A 117 -3.37 -3.13 1.80
N ASP A 118 -3.40 -3.29 3.12
CA ASP A 118 -2.93 -2.29 4.08
C ASP A 118 -2.44 -2.96 5.36
N ASP A 119 -1.45 -2.41 6.03
CA ASP A 119 -0.86 -2.94 7.26
C ASP A 119 -1.50 -2.37 8.55
N THR A 120 -2.42 -1.42 8.42
CA THR A 120 -3.11 -0.80 9.56
C THR A 120 -4.64 -0.90 9.45
N THR A 121 -5.35 -0.49 10.51
CA THR A 121 -6.82 -0.65 10.59
C THR A 121 -7.56 0.59 11.06
N TYR A 122 -6.87 1.68 11.35
CA TYR A 122 -7.43 2.86 12.02
C TYR A 122 -7.67 4.08 11.12
N ARG A 123 -7.63 3.89 9.80
CA ARG A 123 -7.89 4.95 8.79
C ARG A 123 -9.03 4.60 7.84
N GLY A 124 -10.00 3.83 8.34
CA GLY A 124 -11.18 3.41 7.58
C GLY A 124 -11.02 2.06 6.86
N GLN A 125 -9.88 1.36 6.99
CA GLN A 125 -9.64 0.09 6.30
C GLN A 125 -10.71 -0.97 6.62
N LYS A 126 -11.14 -1.05 7.89
CA LYS A 126 -12.16 -2.02 8.34
C LYS A 126 -13.54 -1.77 7.72
N ASP A 127 -13.81 -0.53 7.32
CA ASP A 127 -15.08 -0.12 6.72
C ASP A 127 -15.03 -0.07 5.20
N PHE A 128 -13.91 -0.46 4.59
CA PHE A 128 -13.78 -0.63 3.16
C PHE A 128 -14.80 -1.65 2.65
N LYS A 129 -15.51 -1.33 1.58
CA LYS A 129 -16.64 -2.15 1.10
C LYS A 129 -16.23 -3.41 0.33
N GLY A 130 -14.99 -3.47 -0.17
CA GLY A 130 -14.41 -4.65 -0.78
C GLY A 130 -13.74 -5.57 0.24
N HIS A 131 -12.80 -6.38 -0.23
CA HIS A 131 -12.00 -7.27 0.61
C HIS A 131 -10.76 -6.55 1.15
N PHE A 132 -10.65 -6.50 2.46
CA PHE A 132 -9.48 -5.97 3.16
C PHE A 132 -8.50 -7.09 3.51
N PHE A 133 -7.26 -7.00 2.99
CA PHE A 133 -6.13 -7.84 3.36
C PHE A 133 -5.26 -7.08 4.34
N HIS A 134 -5.22 -7.53 5.59
CA HIS A 134 -4.35 -6.95 6.62
C HIS A 134 -2.92 -7.47 6.44
N PHE A 135 -2.13 -6.75 5.64
CA PHE A 135 -0.75 -7.10 5.31
C PHE A 135 0.11 -7.31 6.55
N GLY A 136 0.90 -8.37 6.57
CA GLY A 136 1.78 -8.72 7.69
C GLY A 136 1.10 -9.45 8.85
N GLN A 137 -0.21 -9.67 8.80
CA GLN A 137 -0.96 -10.45 9.78
C GLN A 137 -1.34 -11.81 9.21
N LYS A 138 -1.37 -12.86 10.04
CA LYS A 138 -1.79 -14.21 9.65
C LYS A 138 -1.08 -14.73 8.39
N ASP A 139 0.23 -14.49 8.29
CA ASP A 139 1.07 -14.89 7.15
C ASP A 139 0.68 -14.25 5.81
N LEU A 140 -0.06 -13.13 5.83
CA LEU A 140 -0.39 -12.34 4.64
C LEU A 140 0.81 -11.48 4.21
N ASP A 141 1.79 -12.12 3.62
CA ASP A 141 2.90 -11.48 2.91
C ASP A 141 2.60 -11.32 1.41
N TRP A 142 3.52 -10.72 0.67
CA TRP A 142 3.33 -10.52 -0.77
C TRP A 142 3.14 -11.81 -1.56
N ASN A 143 3.89 -12.87 -1.24
CA ASN A 143 3.78 -14.15 -1.94
C ASN A 143 2.40 -14.76 -1.74
N THR A 144 1.93 -14.77 -0.51
CA THR A 144 0.61 -15.32 -0.14
C THR A 144 -0.52 -14.52 -0.78
N ILE A 145 -0.45 -13.18 -0.74
CA ILE A 145 -1.48 -12.31 -1.32
C ILE A 145 -1.54 -12.48 -2.84
N VAL A 146 -0.38 -12.54 -3.51
CA VAL A 146 -0.33 -12.77 -4.96
C VAL A 146 -0.95 -14.13 -5.31
N GLU A 147 -0.62 -15.18 -4.59
CA GLU A 147 -1.19 -16.50 -4.80
C GLU A 147 -2.73 -16.48 -4.67
N ILE A 148 -3.24 -15.89 -3.59
CA ILE A 148 -4.68 -15.76 -3.36
C ILE A 148 -5.37 -15.00 -4.50
N LEU A 149 -4.85 -13.83 -4.87
CA LEU A 149 -5.48 -12.94 -5.84
C LEU A 149 -5.30 -13.38 -7.30
N THR A 150 -4.43 -14.33 -7.57
CA THR A 150 -4.26 -14.92 -8.93
C THR A 150 -4.92 -16.29 -9.08
N THR A 151 -5.60 -16.80 -8.04
CA THR A 151 -6.35 -18.05 -8.09
C THR A 151 -7.80 -17.78 -8.50
N ASN A 152 -8.22 -18.27 -9.67
CA ASN A 152 -9.52 -17.97 -10.26
C ASN A 152 -10.73 -18.17 -9.33
N ASP A 153 -10.77 -19.27 -8.59
CA ASP A 153 -11.87 -19.56 -7.69
C ASP A 153 -12.02 -18.53 -6.55
N VAL A 154 -10.90 -18.02 -6.06
CA VAL A 154 -10.88 -16.98 -5.02
C VAL A 154 -11.30 -15.64 -5.61
N VAL A 155 -10.77 -15.28 -6.78
CA VAL A 155 -11.13 -14.05 -7.50
C VAL A 155 -12.63 -14.01 -7.78
N GLN A 156 -13.23 -15.12 -8.26
CA GLN A 156 -14.67 -15.21 -8.49
C GLN A 156 -15.50 -15.00 -7.21
N LYS A 157 -15.03 -15.46 -6.06
CA LYS A 157 -15.69 -15.22 -4.77
C LYS A 157 -15.62 -13.76 -4.33
N ILE A 158 -14.53 -13.06 -4.68
CA ILE A 158 -14.36 -11.62 -4.40
C ILE A 158 -15.32 -10.80 -5.25
N ILE A 159 -15.39 -11.07 -6.56
CA ILE A 159 -16.22 -10.31 -7.50
C ILE A 159 -17.74 -10.52 -7.26
N LYS A 160 -18.15 -11.69 -6.79
CA LYS A 160 -19.58 -12.05 -6.60
C LYS A 160 -20.20 -11.50 -5.31
N LYS A 161 -19.43 -10.84 -4.44
CA LYS A 161 -19.94 -10.19 -3.23
C LYS A 161 -20.25 -8.72 -3.49
#